data_214863c81dc26a2eb8008513207a7f0d
#
_entry.id   214863c81dc26a2eb8008513207a7f0d
#
_cell.length_a   1.000
_cell.length_b   1.000
_cell.length_c   1.000
_cell.angle_alpha   90.00
_cell.angle_beta   90.00
_cell.angle_gamma   90.00
#
_symmetry.space_group_name_H-M   'P 1'
#
loop_
_entity.id
_entity.type
_entity.pdbx_description
1 polymer ?
#
loop_
_entity_poly.entity_id
_entity_poly.type
_entity_poly.pdbx_seq_one_letter_code
_entity_poly.pdbx_strand_id
1 'polypeptide(L)'
;KNAERDAKATTLLALCAMSAFGLTFFILPGTIIAMFTKEPAIREMATGALRLVSICQPFLAVSMVLSGCLRGAGDTKAVLLITSLGMYLIRIPLTYLFLYKLDTGLLGAWVVMSIDLGFRSIACYRTFKKGRWRYLSV
;
A
#
# COMPACT_ATOMS: atom_id res chain seq x y z
N LYS A 1 4.44 -22.06 15.65
CA LYS A 1 3.77 -21.12 16.59
C LYS A 1 4.52 -19.79 16.73
N ASN A 2 5.86 -19.81 16.79
CA ASN A 2 6.66 -18.58 16.95
C ASN A 2 6.60 -17.67 15.71
N ALA A 3 6.72 -18.22 14.51
CA ALA A 3 6.70 -17.45 13.26
C ALA A 3 5.39 -16.64 13.07
N GLU A 4 4.25 -17.16 13.48
CA GLU A 4 2.97 -16.43 13.39
C GLU A 4 2.91 -15.29 14.43
N ARG A 5 3.43 -15.52 15.61
CA ARG A 5 3.53 -14.50 16.66
C ARG A 5 4.47 -13.38 16.23
N ASP A 6 5.61 -13.74 15.70
CA ASP A 6 6.62 -12.80 15.23
C ASP A 6 6.11 -11.99 14.03
N ALA A 7 5.42 -12.62 13.09
CA ALA A 7 4.78 -11.94 11.96
C ALA A 7 3.72 -10.93 12.41
N LYS A 8 2.90 -11.30 13.40
CA LYS A 8 1.89 -10.37 13.98
C LYS A 8 2.55 -9.20 14.70
N ALA A 9 3.59 -9.47 15.51
CA ALA A 9 4.32 -8.44 16.23
C ALA A 9 5.00 -7.45 15.26
N THR A 10 5.66 -7.96 14.22
CA THR A 10 6.30 -7.14 13.19
C THR A 10 5.27 -6.34 12.39
N THR A 11 4.12 -6.94 12.06
CA THR A 11 3.03 -6.23 11.38
C THR A 11 2.48 -5.10 12.24
N LEU A 12 2.28 -5.32 13.53
CA LEU A 12 1.80 -4.30 14.45
C LEU A 12 2.81 -3.15 14.59
N LEU A 13 4.09 -3.47 14.74
CA LEU A 13 5.16 -2.48 14.82
C LEU A 13 5.25 -1.63 13.55
N ALA A 14 5.21 -2.28 12.40
CA ALA A 14 5.22 -1.58 11.10
C ALA A 14 3.95 -0.73 10.92
N LEU A 15 2.80 -1.23 11.36
CA LEU A 15 1.54 -0.47 11.32
C LEU A 15 1.64 0.80 12.17
N CYS A 16 2.14 0.69 13.40
CA CYS A 16 2.33 1.84 14.29
C CYS A 16 3.31 2.87 13.68
N ALA A 17 4.46 2.42 13.20
CA ALA A 17 5.47 3.28 12.60
C ALA A 17 4.94 3.99 11.33
N MET A 18 4.35 3.25 10.41
CA MET A 18 3.81 3.81 9.16
C MET A 18 2.59 4.70 9.40
N SER A 19 1.76 4.39 10.40
CA SER A 19 0.65 5.25 10.79
C SER A 19 1.13 6.56 11.40
N ALA A 20 2.21 6.55 12.18
CA ALA A 20 2.83 7.76 12.71
C ALA A 20 3.38 8.65 11.59
N PHE A 21 4.09 8.08 10.62
CA PHE A 21 4.53 8.81 9.42
C PHE A 21 3.36 9.32 8.58
N GLY A 22 2.34 8.48 8.37
CA GLY A 22 1.11 8.87 7.68
C GLY A 22 0.43 10.05 8.36
N LEU A 23 0.32 10.03 9.69
CA LEU A 23 -0.26 11.13 10.46
C LEU A 23 0.55 12.43 10.28
N THR A 24 1.88 12.34 10.31
CA THR A 24 2.76 13.48 10.06
C THR A 24 2.54 14.07 8.67
N PHE A 25 2.45 13.24 7.64
CA PHE A 25 2.19 13.68 6.28
C PHE A 25 0.78 14.24 6.10
N PHE A 26 -0.18 13.79 6.87
CA PHE A 26 -1.55 14.29 6.83
C PHE A 26 -1.69 15.66 7.50
N ILE A 27 -1.00 15.88 8.63
CA ILE A 27 -1.09 17.12 9.42
C ILE A 27 -0.26 18.24 8.80
N LEU A 28 0.94 17.92 8.31
CA LEU A 28 1.95 18.89 7.84
C LEU A 28 2.28 18.77 6.34
N PRO A 29 1.32 18.51 5.44
CA PRO A 29 1.65 18.32 4.03
C PRO A 29 2.24 19.58 3.40
N GLY A 30 1.68 20.74 3.74
CA GLY A 30 2.15 22.03 3.20
C GLY A 30 3.56 22.39 3.62
N THR A 31 3.96 22.07 4.84
CA THR A 31 5.31 22.31 5.35
C THR A 31 6.34 21.42 4.65
N ILE A 32 6.00 20.14 4.50
CA ILE A 32 6.87 19.16 3.84
C ILE A 32 7.08 19.54 2.37
N ILE A 33 6.01 19.86 1.66
CA ILE A 33 6.09 20.23 0.25
C ILE A 33 6.78 21.56 0.05
N ALA A 34 6.63 22.50 0.98
CA ALA A 34 7.32 23.80 0.93
C ALA A 34 8.84 23.67 0.96
N MET A 35 9.38 22.57 1.50
CA MET A 35 10.80 22.27 1.48
C MET A 35 11.30 21.86 0.09
N PHE A 36 10.42 21.31 -0.76
CA PHE A 36 10.77 20.79 -2.08
C PHE A 36 10.42 21.71 -3.23
N THR A 37 9.35 22.52 -3.10
CA THR A 37 8.92 23.43 -4.16
C THR A 37 8.31 24.71 -3.60
N LYS A 38 8.58 25.84 -4.28
CA LYS A 38 7.98 27.15 -3.99
C LYS A 38 6.79 27.48 -4.90
N GLU A 39 6.53 26.66 -5.91
CA GLU A 39 5.53 26.91 -6.94
C GLU A 39 4.11 26.57 -6.42
N PRO A 40 3.17 27.56 -6.39
CA PRO A 40 1.87 27.38 -5.74
C PRO A 40 1.02 26.29 -6.39
N ALA A 41 1.02 26.21 -7.72
CA ALA A 41 0.25 25.21 -8.46
C ALA A 41 0.70 23.77 -8.17
N ILE A 42 2.01 23.55 -8.09
CA ILE A 42 2.59 22.25 -7.75
C ILE A 42 2.31 21.91 -6.28
N ARG A 43 2.35 22.90 -5.39
CA ARG A 43 2.05 22.73 -3.96
C ARG A 43 0.64 22.21 -3.72
N GLU A 44 -0.35 22.79 -4.38
CA GLU A 44 -1.75 22.39 -4.22
C GLU A 44 -1.98 20.95 -4.68
N MET A 45 -1.48 20.61 -5.85
CA MET A 45 -1.57 19.25 -6.42
C MET A 45 -0.84 18.22 -5.56
N ALA A 46 0.36 18.53 -5.11
CA ALA A 46 1.17 17.66 -4.27
C ALA A 46 0.58 17.48 -2.86
N THR A 47 -0.08 18.50 -2.31
CA THR A 47 -0.76 18.41 -1.02
C THR A 47 -1.91 17.40 -1.05
N GLY A 48 -2.71 17.41 -2.11
CA GLY A 48 -3.77 16.42 -2.32
C GLY A 48 -3.23 15.00 -2.41
N ALA A 49 -2.19 14.80 -3.23
CA ALA A 49 -1.52 13.51 -3.37
C ALA A 49 -0.90 13.01 -2.06
N LEU A 50 -0.24 13.88 -1.31
CA LEU A 50 0.42 13.52 -0.05
C LEU A 50 -0.60 13.13 1.05
N ARG A 51 -1.75 13.80 1.13
CA ARG A 51 -2.84 13.40 2.02
C ARG A 51 -3.40 12.04 1.68
N LEU A 52 -3.58 11.77 0.39
CA LEU A 52 -4.05 10.47 -0.09
C LEU A 52 -3.08 9.36 0.27
N VAL A 53 -1.79 9.56 0.02
CA VAL A 53 -0.72 8.63 0.38
C VAL A 53 -0.68 8.40 1.89
N SER A 54 -0.91 9.42 2.70
CA SER A 54 -0.95 9.31 4.16
C SER A 54 -1.99 8.30 4.64
N ILE A 55 -3.18 8.32 4.05
CA ILE A 55 -4.26 7.37 4.35
C ILE A 55 -3.87 5.94 3.94
N CYS A 56 -3.03 5.79 2.91
CA CYS A 56 -2.60 4.49 2.40
C CYS A 56 -1.44 3.87 3.19
N GLN A 57 -0.74 4.64 4.02
CA GLN A 57 0.42 4.17 4.78
C GLN A 57 0.17 2.90 5.61
N PRO A 58 -0.93 2.78 6.39
CA PRO A 58 -1.19 1.56 7.15
C PRO A 58 -1.44 0.34 6.24
N PHE A 59 -2.10 0.53 5.10
CA PHE A 59 -2.31 -0.56 4.13
C PHE A 59 -0.99 -0.99 3.48
N LEU A 60 -0.11 -0.05 3.20
CA LEU A 60 1.24 -0.32 2.69
C LEU A 60 2.04 -1.15 3.69
N ALA A 61 2.02 -0.78 4.98
CA ALA A 61 2.69 -1.51 6.04
C ALA A 61 2.24 -2.98 6.11
N VAL A 62 0.93 -3.21 6.16
CA VAL A 62 0.36 -4.57 6.20
C VAL A 62 0.74 -5.36 4.95
N SER A 63 0.61 -4.77 3.78
CA SER A 63 0.95 -5.43 2.51
C SER A 63 2.43 -5.81 2.44
N MET A 64 3.33 -4.91 2.82
CA MET A 64 4.78 -5.16 2.78
C MET A 64 5.22 -6.24 3.76
N VAL A 65 4.79 -6.14 5.01
CA VAL A 65 5.21 -7.10 6.05
C VAL A 65 4.65 -8.49 5.75
N LEU A 66 3.36 -8.60 5.46
CA LEU A 66 2.75 -9.90 5.20
C LEU A 66 3.26 -10.54 3.90
N SER A 67 3.52 -9.77 2.85
CA SER A 67 4.14 -10.31 1.64
C SER A 67 5.59 -10.75 1.90
N GLY A 68 6.31 -10.04 2.76
CA GLY A 68 7.64 -10.46 3.23
C GLY A 68 7.60 -11.77 4.00
N CYS A 69 6.65 -11.91 4.94
CA CYS A 69 6.44 -13.13 5.71
C CYS A 69 6.07 -14.32 4.82
N LEU A 70 5.19 -14.13 3.82
CA LEU A 70 4.82 -15.17 2.88
C LEU A 70 6.00 -15.62 2.01
N ARG A 71 6.84 -14.67 1.55
CA ARG A 71 8.07 -15.00 0.81
C ARG A 71 9.06 -15.75 1.67
N GLY A 72 9.26 -15.30 2.91
CA GLY A 72 10.14 -15.97 3.86
C GLY A 72 9.69 -17.38 4.24
N ALA A 73 8.38 -17.64 4.18
CA ALA A 73 7.79 -18.95 4.39
C ALA A 73 7.74 -19.83 3.12
N GLY A 74 8.31 -19.39 2.01
CA GLY A 74 8.37 -20.14 0.75
C GLY A 74 7.14 -19.99 -0.15
N ASP A 75 6.08 -19.28 0.28
CA ASP A 75 4.86 -19.07 -0.53
C ASP A 75 5.00 -17.87 -1.49
N THR A 76 6.07 -17.87 -2.26
CA THR A 76 6.35 -16.83 -3.26
C THR A 76 5.32 -16.80 -4.38
N LYS A 77 4.72 -17.95 -4.72
CA LYS A 77 3.68 -18.06 -5.75
C LYS A 77 2.42 -17.27 -5.37
N ALA A 78 2.01 -17.32 -4.11
CA ALA A 78 0.86 -16.56 -3.64
C ALA A 78 1.11 -15.04 -3.73
N VAL A 79 2.28 -14.59 -3.33
CA VAL A 79 2.66 -13.17 -3.43
C VAL A 79 2.74 -12.71 -4.88
N LEU A 80 3.32 -13.52 -5.76
CA LEU A 80 3.38 -13.24 -7.19
C LEU A 80 1.96 -13.09 -7.78
N LEU A 81 1.06 -14.03 -7.47
CA LEU A 81 -0.33 -14.01 -7.93
C LEU A 81 -1.06 -12.76 -7.45
N ILE A 82 -0.97 -12.43 -6.17
CA ILE A 82 -1.62 -11.24 -5.58
C ILE A 82 -1.09 -9.97 -6.25
N THR A 83 0.23 -9.87 -6.44
CA THR A 83 0.86 -8.70 -7.05
C THR A 83 0.47 -8.57 -8.52
N SER A 84 0.48 -9.66 -9.28
CA SER A 84 0.10 -9.67 -10.69
C SER A 84 -1.39 -9.34 -10.87
N LEU A 85 -2.28 -9.94 -10.08
CA LEU A 85 -3.71 -9.63 -10.13
C LEU A 85 -3.99 -8.18 -9.79
N GLY A 86 -3.35 -7.63 -8.75
CA GLY A 86 -3.48 -6.22 -8.42
C GLY A 86 -3.03 -5.32 -9.57
N MET A 87 -1.88 -5.62 -10.17
CA MET A 87 -1.33 -4.81 -11.24
C MET A 87 -2.14 -4.89 -12.53
N TYR A 88 -2.47 -6.09 -13.00
CA TYR A 88 -3.15 -6.29 -14.29
C TYR A 88 -4.66 -6.12 -14.22
N LEU A 89 -5.33 -6.55 -13.15
CA LEU A 89 -6.78 -6.52 -13.05
C LEU A 89 -7.33 -5.23 -12.44
N ILE A 90 -6.58 -4.60 -11.56
CA ILE A 90 -7.04 -3.42 -10.82
C ILE A 90 -6.34 -2.18 -11.36
N ARG A 91 -5.03 -2.14 -11.29
CA ARG A 91 -4.27 -0.93 -11.59
C ARG A 91 -4.41 -0.49 -13.04
N ILE A 92 -4.23 -1.38 -14.02
CA ILE A 92 -4.30 -1.03 -15.44
C ILE A 92 -5.71 -0.60 -15.86
N PRO A 93 -6.79 -1.38 -15.62
CA PRO A 93 -8.13 -0.98 -16.04
C PRO A 93 -8.64 0.27 -15.35
N LEU A 94 -8.40 0.40 -14.03
CA LEU A 94 -8.83 1.58 -13.30
C LEU A 94 -8.04 2.83 -13.69
N THR A 95 -6.73 2.71 -13.94
CA THR A 95 -5.93 3.84 -14.43
C THR A 95 -6.46 4.32 -15.76
N TYR A 96 -6.75 3.41 -16.68
CA TYR A 96 -7.37 3.76 -17.96
C TYR A 96 -8.71 4.46 -17.78
N LEU A 97 -9.58 3.93 -16.91
CA LEU A 97 -10.89 4.52 -16.62
C LEU A 97 -10.78 5.93 -16.04
N PHE A 98 -9.93 6.12 -15.02
CA PHE A 98 -9.79 7.40 -14.33
C PHE A 98 -9.10 8.47 -15.19
N LEU A 99 -8.08 8.10 -15.97
CA LEU A 99 -7.37 9.05 -16.83
C LEU A 99 -8.16 9.43 -18.06
N TYR A 100 -8.80 8.46 -18.75
CA TYR A 100 -9.43 8.71 -20.05
C TYR A 100 -10.93 8.98 -19.97
N LYS A 101 -11.66 8.40 -19.03
CA LYS A 101 -13.12 8.63 -18.88
C LYS A 101 -13.48 9.70 -17.89
N LEU A 102 -12.76 9.82 -16.78
CA LEU A 102 -13.09 10.74 -15.71
C LEU A 102 -12.21 12.00 -15.72
N ASP A 103 -11.19 12.04 -16.56
CA ASP A 103 -10.26 13.17 -16.74
C ASP A 103 -9.74 13.75 -15.40
N THR A 104 -9.51 12.85 -14.44
CA THR A 104 -9.11 13.21 -13.08
C THR A 104 -7.63 13.54 -12.94
N GLY A 105 -6.88 13.42 -14.03
CA GLY A 105 -5.46 13.73 -14.07
C GLY A 105 -4.63 12.93 -13.07
N LEU A 106 -3.63 13.58 -12.48
CA LEU A 106 -2.68 12.95 -11.55
C LEU A 106 -3.35 12.40 -10.29
N LEU A 107 -4.37 13.09 -9.76
CA LEU A 107 -5.09 12.64 -8.57
C LEU A 107 -5.81 11.30 -8.80
N GLY A 108 -6.37 11.09 -9.99
CA GLY A 108 -6.97 9.81 -10.35
C GLY A 108 -5.99 8.65 -10.32
N ALA A 109 -4.77 8.85 -10.79
CA ALA A 109 -3.72 7.83 -10.71
C ALA A 109 -3.37 7.47 -9.25
N TRP A 110 -3.32 8.45 -8.35
CA TRP A 110 -3.10 8.23 -6.93
C TRP A 110 -4.24 7.47 -6.25
N VAL A 111 -5.49 7.79 -6.61
CA VAL A 111 -6.67 7.06 -6.11
C VAL A 111 -6.62 5.60 -6.53
N VAL A 112 -6.31 5.32 -7.80
CA VAL A 112 -6.17 3.95 -8.31
C VAL A 112 -5.06 3.19 -7.58
N MET A 113 -3.93 3.84 -7.34
CA MET A 113 -2.82 3.26 -6.58
C MET A 113 -3.24 2.90 -5.14
N SER A 114 -4.07 3.74 -4.52
CA SER A 114 -4.61 3.51 -3.18
C SER A 114 -5.55 2.30 -3.14
N ILE A 115 -6.40 2.16 -4.14
CA ILE A 115 -7.31 1.02 -4.28
C ILE A 115 -6.52 -0.28 -4.48
N ASP A 116 -5.51 -0.28 -5.34
CA ASP A 116 -4.63 -1.43 -5.57
C ASP A 116 -3.90 -1.85 -4.28
N LEU A 117 -3.38 -0.88 -3.53
CA LEU A 117 -2.73 -1.13 -2.23
C LEU A 117 -3.68 -1.73 -1.19
N GLY A 118 -4.91 -1.23 -1.10
CA GLY A 118 -5.95 -1.78 -0.25
C GLY A 118 -6.28 -3.23 -0.61
N PHE A 119 -6.44 -3.51 -1.90
CA PHE A 119 -6.67 -4.87 -2.39
C PHE A 119 -5.53 -5.82 -2.01
N ARG A 120 -4.29 -5.43 -2.26
CA ARG A 120 -3.09 -6.24 -1.92
C ARG A 120 -3.00 -6.50 -0.42
N SER A 121 -3.25 -5.48 0.39
CA SER A 121 -3.27 -5.62 1.86
C SER A 121 -4.26 -6.67 2.32
N ILE A 122 -5.51 -6.59 1.83
CA ILE A 122 -6.57 -7.56 2.16
C ILE A 122 -6.23 -8.95 1.63
N ALA A 123 -5.74 -9.06 0.40
CA ALA A 123 -5.38 -10.32 -0.21
C ALA A 123 -4.21 -11.02 0.53
N CYS A 124 -3.16 -10.27 0.88
CA CYS A 124 -2.05 -10.78 1.68
C CYS A 124 -2.50 -11.23 3.06
N TYR A 125 -3.35 -10.44 3.73
CA TYR A 125 -3.90 -10.79 5.04
C TYR A 125 -4.73 -12.08 4.99
N ARG A 126 -5.64 -12.21 4.01
CA ARG A 126 -6.44 -13.42 3.82
C ARG A 126 -5.58 -14.65 3.52
N THR A 127 -4.58 -14.50 2.67
CA THR A 127 -3.66 -15.58 2.31
C THR A 127 -2.83 -16.02 3.52
N PHE A 128 -2.33 -15.05 4.29
CA PHE A 128 -1.61 -15.34 5.52
C PHE A 128 -2.50 -16.05 6.55
N LYS A 129 -3.75 -15.61 6.72
CA LYS A 129 -4.71 -16.21 7.66
C LYS A 129 -5.13 -17.62 7.25
N LYS A 130 -5.22 -17.93 5.96
CA LYS A 130 -5.49 -19.29 5.46
C LYS A 130 -4.43 -20.31 5.88
N GLY A 131 -3.24 -19.87 6.25
CA GLY A 131 -2.19 -20.70 6.84
C GLY A 131 -1.57 -21.73 5.90
N ARG A 132 -1.77 -21.62 4.59
CA ARG A 132 -1.20 -22.53 3.57
C ARG A 132 0.32 -22.58 3.64
N TRP A 133 0.95 -21.47 3.96
CA TRP A 133 2.39 -21.35 4.14
C TRP A 133 2.96 -22.26 5.25
N ARG A 134 2.13 -22.72 6.20
CA ARG A 134 2.54 -23.61 7.30
C ARG A 134 2.86 -25.02 6.83
N TYR A 135 2.36 -25.40 5.67
CA TYR A 135 2.52 -26.75 5.08
C TYR A 135 3.51 -26.79 3.94
N LEU A 136 4.12 -25.66 3.59
CA LEU A 136 5.18 -25.59 2.60
C LEU A 136 6.50 -25.89 3.32
N SER A 137 7.07 -27.06 3.03
CA SER A 137 8.44 -27.39 3.42
C SER A 137 9.38 -26.61 2.48
N VAL A 138 10.22 -25.79 3.06
CA VAL A 138 11.37 -25.18 2.37
C VAL A 138 12.50 -26.17 2.32
#